data_0bc84ba4a6ee90c90e22a1a30206af08
#
_entry.id   0bc84ba4a6ee90c90e22a1a30206af08
#
_cell.length_a   1.000
_cell.length_b   1.000
_cell.length_c   1.000
_cell.angle_alpha   90.00
_cell.angle_beta   90.00
_cell.angle_gamma   90.00
#
_symmetry.space_group_name_H-M   'P 1'
#
loop_
_entity.id
_entity.type
_entity.pdbx_description
1 polymer ?
#
loop_
_entity_poly.entity_id
_entity_poly.type
_entity_poly.pdbx_seq_one_letter_code
_entity_poly.pdbx_strand_id
1 'polypeptide(L)'
;MIAMKPARTLAMAGALALFASQAAHAQWLDLYGTRKNVSASPAAPMLKNATCQPELADRPIELEDAILQAICANPQARRAWADARAQAAQLGVKEAAYLPTLNATAGIQRNWQTTTYEQDLGPITLTADQKQIQTSRYGALNLSWVLFDFGKRSAALRQARELLAAANATQDDTLQTLLFNAAQAYYNLRDTQAALDAARTTERVAQDSLTAAKAKHDAGAGTLSDQLQAQTSYRRAVLDRVSAEGDVRNATGVLAVAMGLDANTPLRIATAEPPVDRNAFAEGIAQLIDEAKRQHPKLVAARAKLDAARANVDAVRAQGRPTISLTGSLSRNSPSYQQQPGIQTTASHGSMIGVQVTIPLFEGFASGYRVAAAQAQADAQEADVQNTELNVSLDVWKSYQSLQTDTANLDNSKDLLGDAQRSLDIARGRYKAGVGTFTELLNAQTALADAQKQRVQALSKWRTARLKLAASLGSIGLWSAH
;
A
#
# COMPACT_ATOMS: atom_id res chain seq x y z
N MET A 1 64.59 -4.41 31.09
CA MET A 1 63.55 -3.37 31.37
C MET A 1 63.62 -2.33 30.25
N ILE A 2 62.75 -2.46 29.26
CA ILE A 2 62.62 -1.42 28.22
C ILE A 2 61.10 -1.13 28.15
N ALA A 3 60.74 0.08 28.56
CA ALA A 3 59.38 0.54 28.63
C ALA A 3 58.78 0.71 27.24
N MET A 4 57.75 -0.07 26.90
CA MET A 4 56.93 0.13 25.71
C MET A 4 56.08 1.38 25.87
N LYS A 5 56.22 2.34 24.92
CA LYS A 5 55.44 3.56 24.87
C LYS A 5 53.94 3.23 24.60
N PRO A 6 52.97 3.57 25.46
CA PRO A 6 51.56 3.22 25.27
C PRO A 6 50.82 4.11 24.24
N ALA A 7 51.48 5.09 23.65
CA ALA A 7 50.84 6.11 22.81
C ALA A 7 50.37 5.66 21.38
N ARG A 8 50.89 4.52 20.88
CA ARG A 8 50.54 4.04 19.53
C ARG A 8 49.33 3.11 19.47
N THR A 9 49.01 2.45 20.59
CA THR A 9 47.82 1.58 20.69
C THR A 9 46.52 2.34 20.91
N LEU A 10 46.59 3.49 21.57
CA LEU A 10 45.44 4.39 21.76
C LEU A 10 45.02 5.10 20.44
N ALA A 11 45.96 5.40 19.53
CA ALA A 11 45.66 6.02 18.26
C ALA A 11 44.91 5.08 17.26
N MET A 12 45.19 3.75 17.29
CA MET A 12 44.46 2.77 16.48
C MET A 12 43.03 2.48 17.02
N ALA A 13 42.88 2.45 18.33
CA ALA A 13 41.57 2.28 18.96
C ALA A 13 40.68 3.51 18.74
N GLY A 14 41.26 4.72 18.78
CA GLY A 14 40.53 5.96 18.47
C GLY A 14 40.11 6.09 17.02
N ALA A 15 40.92 5.64 16.04
CA ALA A 15 40.55 5.62 14.63
C ALA A 15 39.43 4.60 14.34
N LEU A 16 39.45 3.42 14.94
CA LEU A 16 38.35 2.43 14.81
C LEU A 16 37.04 2.94 15.45
N ALA A 17 37.10 3.64 16.56
CA ALA A 17 35.93 4.23 17.21
C ALA A 17 35.33 5.39 16.40
N LEU A 18 36.15 6.19 15.71
CA LEU A 18 35.71 7.25 14.82
C LEU A 18 35.05 6.70 13.55
N PHE A 19 35.55 5.59 12.97
CA PHE A 19 34.90 4.92 11.85
C PHE A 19 33.58 4.21 12.26
N ALA A 20 33.50 3.65 13.44
CA ALA A 20 32.28 3.01 13.96
C ALA A 20 31.18 4.06 14.25
N SER A 21 31.56 5.24 14.75
CA SER A 21 30.59 6.33 15.00
C SER A 21 30.07 6.97 13.68
N GLN A 22 30.86 6.99 12.63
CA GLN A 22 30.44 7.48 11.30
C GLN A 22 29.52 6.47 10.57
N ALA A 23 29.72 5.16 10.78
CA ALA A 23 28.83 4.15 10.22
C ALA A 23 27.38 4.24 10.77
N ALA A 24 27.22 4.64 12.02
CA ALA A 24 25.91 4.86 12.63
C ALA A 24 25.18 6.10 12.07
N HIS A 25 25.87 7.10 11.53
CA HIS A 25 25.29 8.29 10.93
C HIS A 25 25.15 8.20 9.39
N ALA A 26 25.76 7.19 8.76
CA ALA A 26 25.62 6.96 7.31
C ALA A 26 24.18 6.60 6.87
N GLN A 27 23.32 6.24 7.81
CA GLN A 27 21.90 5.96 7.54
C GLN A 27 21.10 7.17 6.99
N TRP A 28 21.66 8.39 7.09
CA TRP A 28 20.98 9.64 6.68
C TRP A 28 21.51 10.23 5.37
N LEU A 29 22.62 9.74 4.83
CA LEU A 29 23.23 10.26 3.62
C LEU A 29 22.70 9.54 2.37
N ASP A 30 21.82 10.21 1.63
CA ASP A 30 21.37 9.76 0.30
C ASP A 30 22.39 10.24 -0.76
N LEU A 31 23.54 9.55 -0.85
CA LEU A 31 24.65 9.90 -1.74
C LEU A 31 24.27 9.81 -3.23
N TYR A 32 23.31 8.97 -3.56
CA TYR A 32 22.85 8.75 -4.94
C TYR A 32 21.57 9.52 -5.27
N GLY A 33 20.97 10.22 -4.31
CA GLY A 33 19.76 11.00 -4.50
C GLY A 33 18.52 10.16 -4.84
N THR A 34 18.51 8.88 -4.47
CA THR A 34 17.43 7.94 -4.84
C THR A 34 16.09 8.28 -4.17
N ARG A 35 16.12 8.98 -3.04
CA ARG A 35 14.89 9.47 -2.35
C ARG A 35 14.11 10.47 -3.19
N LYS A 36 14.74 11.17 -4.12
CA LYS A 36 14.07 12.11 -5.02
C LYS A 36 13.11 11.41 -5.99
N ASN A 37 13.27 10.11 -6.18
CA ASN A 37 12.44 9.29 -7.05
C ASN A 37 11.16 8.78 -6.35
N VAL A 38 10.93 9.18 -5.10
CA VAL A 38 9.71 8.85 -4.33
C VAL A 38 9.08 10.17 -3.88
N SER A 39 7.76 10.18 -3.75
CA SER A 39 7.01 11.35 -3.29
C SER A 39 7.51 11.87 -1.92
N ALA A 40 7.46 13.18 -1.73
CA ALA A 40 7.95 13.84 -0.51
C ALA A 40 7.19 13.42 0.77
N SER A 41 5.90 13.07 0.62
CA SER A 41 5.06 12.59 1.71
C SER A 41 4.09 11.49 1.21
N PRO A 42 3.47 10.71 2.10
CA PRO A 42 2.52 9.66 1.70
C PRO A 42 1.42 10.14 0.76
N ALA A 43 0.87 11.32 0.98
CA ALA A 43 -0.24 11.89 0.23
C ALA A 43 0.19 12.81 -0.93
N ALA A 44 1.48 13.15 -1.07
CA ALA A 44 1.98 14.14 -2.05
C ALA A 44 1.52 13.88 -3.50
N PRO A 45 1.40 12.65 -4.00
CA PRO A 45 0.94 12.41 -5.37
C PRO A 45 -0.46 12.97 -5.65
N MET A 46 -1.33 13.05 -4.63
CA MET A 46 -2.71 13.53 -4.77
C MET A 46 -2.94 14.96 -4.29
N LEU A 47 -1.99 15.52 -3.55
CA LEU A 47 -2.07 16.88 -3.00
C LEU A 47 -1.43 17.87 -3.99
N LYS A 48 -2.16 18.36 -4.99
CA LYS A 48 -1.60 19.37 -5.92
C LYS A 48 -1.09 20.62 -5.21
N ASN A 49 -1.89 21.20 -4.31
CA ASN A 49 -1.56 22.42 -3.54
C ASN A 49 -2.09 22.34 -2.09
N ALA A 50 -2.75 21.25 -1.70
CA ALA A 50 -3.28 21.07 -0.36
C ALA A 50 -2.17 20.55 0.58
N THR A 51 -2.20 21.00 1.82
CA THR A 51 -1.32 20.50 2.87
C THR A 51 -2.09 19.58 3.80
N CYS A 52 -1.46 18.49 4.23
CA CYS A 52 -2.04 17.64 5.25
C CYS A 52 -2.18 18.44 6.55
N GLN A 53 -3.42 18.78 6.92
CA GLN A 53 -3.73 19.35 8.23
C GLN A 53 -4.30 18.23 9.11
N PRO A 54 -3.61 17.83 10.18
CA PRO A 54 -4.04 16.71 11.02
C PRO A 54 -5.19 17.05 11.98
N GLU A 55 -5.59 18.31 12.11
CA GLU A 55 -6.65 18.72 13.01
C GLU A 55 -7.99 18.76 12.28
N LEU A 56 -8.89 17.86 12.69
CA LEU A 56 -10.31 17.96 12.36
C LEU A 56 -10.81 19.26 13.01
N ALA A 57 -11.18 20.25 12.20
CA ALA A 57 -11.79 21.45 12.68
C ALA A 57 -13.08 21.11 13.47
N ASP A 58 -13.44 21.91 14.46
CA ASP A 58 -14.67 21.76 15.27
C ASP A 58 -15.94 22.13 14.46
N ARG A 59 -15.92 21.85 13.17
CA ARG A 59 -16.98 22.08 12.18
C ARG A 59 -17.47 20.76 11.57
N PRO A 60 -18.68 20.73 11.02
CA PRO A 60 -19.14 19.57 10.26
C PRO A 60 -18.18 19.26 9.11
N ILE A 61 -17.81 17.98 8.99
CA ILE A 61 -16.86 17.47 8.02
C ILE A 61 -17.51 17.45 6.63
N GLU A 62 -16.83 18.03 5.65
CA GLU A 62 -17.19 17.92 4.24
C GLU A 62 -16.53 16.70 3.58
N LEU A 63 -16.99 16.34 2.39
CA LEU A 63 -16.42 15.21 1.66
C LEU A 63 -14.92 15.37 1.42
N GLU A 64 -14.50 16.57 1.06
CA GLU A 64 -13.09 16.89 0.82
C GLU A 64 -12.24 16.70 2.07
N ASP A 65 -12.73 17.17 3.24
CA ASP A 65 -12.04 16.97 4.53
C ASP A 65 -11.86 15.48 4.85
N ALA A 66 -12.91 14.67 4.64
CA ALA A 66 -12.87 13.24 4.89
C ALA A 66 -11.83 12.53 3.99
N ILE A 67 -11.77 12.92 2.71
CA ILE A 67 -10.80 12.40 1.76
C ILE A 67 -9.39 12.85 2.12
N LEU A 68 -9.17 14.13 2.40
CA LEU A 68 -7.87 14.65 2.82
C LEU A 68 -7.36 13.94 4.05
N GLN A 69 -8.20 13.77 5.06
CA GLN A 69 -7.84 13.05 6.28
C GLN A 69 -7.48 11.60 5.98
N ALA A 70 -8.25 10.91 5.13
CA ALA A 70 -7.97 9.52 4.75
C ALA A 70 -6.61 9.35 4.07
N ILE A 71 -6.25 10.19 3.09
CA ILE A 71 -4.96 10.07 2.39
C ILE A 71 -3.78 10.54 3.25
N CYS A 72 -3.98 11.46 4.20
CA CYS A 72 -2.93 12.00 5.06
C CYS A 72 -2.66 11.14 6.30
N ALA A 73 -3.70 10.64 6.96
CA ALA A 73 -3.58 9.98 8.27
C ALA A 73 -3.61 8.44 8.19
N ASN A 74 -4.17 7.88 7.11
CA ASN A 74 -4.38 6.43 7.04
C ASN A 74 -3.05 5.64 7.03
N PRO A 75 -2.91 4.63 7.89
CA PRO A 75 -1.71 3.78 7.95
C PRO A 75 -1.36 3.08 6.63
N GLN A 76 -2.35 2.77 5.78
CA GLN A 76 -2.11 2.13 4.48
C GLN A 76 -1.37 3.07 3.51
N ALA A 77 -1.69 4.38 3.50
CA ALA A 77 -0.95 5.37 2.71
C ALA A 77 0.52 5.45 3.17
N ARG A 78 0.74 5.50 4.50
CA ARG A 78 2.09 5.50 5.08
C ARG A 78 2.87 4.24 4.76
N ARG A 79 2.21 3.08 4.77
CA ARG A 79 2.83 1.80 4.41
C ARG A 79 3.27 1.79 2.94
N ALA A 80 2.37 2.11 2.00
CA ALA A 80 2.70 2.13 0.58
C ALA A 80 3.86 3.10 0.26
N TRP A 81 3.88 4.27 0.89
CA TRP A 81 4.99 5.21 0.79
C TRP A 81 6.30 4.66 1.38
N ALA A 82 6.25 3.98 2.54
CA ALA A 82 7.42 3.36 3.15
C ALA A 82 7.97 2.23 2.26
N ASP A 83 7.11 1.44 1.61
CA ASP A 83 7.49 0.39 0.67
C ASP A 83 8.19 1.00 -0.57
N ALA A 84 7.69 2.11 -1.12
CA ALA A 84 8.34 2.83 -2.21
C ALA A 84 9.72 3.37 -1.79
N ARG A 85 9.85 3.93 -0.57
CA ARG A 85 11.14 4.36 -0.02
C ARG A 85 12.12 3.20 0.17
N ALA A 86 11.64 2.03 0.56
CA ALA A 86 12.47 0.84 0.66
C ALA A 86 13.02 0.43 -0.70
N GLN A 87 12.21 0.49 -1.77
CA GLN A 87 12.67 0.23 -3.14
C GLN A 87 13.67 1.30 -3.62
N ALA A 88 13.47 2.56 -3.28
CA ALA A 88 14.45 3.62 -3.58
C ALA A 88 15.79 3.37 -2.88
N ALA A 89 15.78 2.89 -1.63
CA ALA A 89 17.01 2.50 -0.95
C ALA A 89 17.68 1.28 -1.60
N GLN A 90 16.90 0.28 -2.07
CA GLN A 90 17.43 -0.85 -2.84
C GLN A 90 18.05 -0.41 -4.17
N LEU A 91 17.49 0.59 -4.83
CA LEU A 91 18.11 1.21 -6.01
C LEU A 91 19.49 1.77 -5.66
N GLY A 92 19.62 2.52 -4.54
CA GLY A 92 20.90 3.03 -4.06
C GLY A 92 21.93 1.91 -3.77
N VAL A 93 21.48 0.77 -3.24
CA VAL A 93 22.34 -0.43 -3.06
C VAL A 93 22.87 -0.94 -4.40
N LYS A 94 22.06 -0.91 -5.48
CA LYS A 94 22.51 -1.33 -6.82
C LYS A 94 23.44 -0.31 -7.45
N GLU A 95 23.26 0.96 -7.19
CA GLU A 95 24.19 2.03 -7.62
C GLU A 95 25.53 1.93 -6.89
N ALA A 96 25.50 1.61 -5.58
CA ALA A 96 26.72 1.39 -4.78
C ALA A 96 27.60 0.25 -5.32
N ALA A 97 27.03 -0.72 -6.04
CA ALA A 97 27.78 -1.81 -6.65
C ALA A 97 28.78 -1.36 -7.74
N TYR A 98 28.70 -0.10 -8.21
CA TYR A 98 29.67 0.48 -9.14
C TYR A 98 30.91 1.06 -8.43
N LEU A 99 30.86 1.24 -7.12
CA LEU A 99 31.97 1.73 -6.32
C LEU A 99 32.83 0.60 -5.76
N PRO A 100 34.11 0.87 -5.40
CA PRO A 100 34.94 -0.10 -4.73
C PRO A 100 34.43 -0.40 -3.32
N THR A 101 34.61 -1.65 -2.88
CA THR A 101 34.40 -2.06 -1.49
C THR A 101 35.72 -2.16 -0.77
N LEU A 102 35.78 -1.67 0.47
CA LEU A 102 36.95 -1.72 1.34
C LEU A 102 36.56 -2.43 2.63
N ASN A 103 37.20 -3.55 2.90
CA ASN A 103 36.97 -4.35 4.11
C ASN A 103 38.22 -4.39 4.98
N ALA A 104 38.05 -4.13 6.27
CA ALA A 104 39.10 -4.27 7.26
C ALA A 104 38.87 -5.55 8.08
N THR A 105 39.91 -6.36 8.23
CA THR A 105 39.90 -7.55 9.09
C THR A 105 41.04 -7.47 10.09
N ALA A 106 40.81 -7.85 11.35
CA ALA A 106 41.82 -7.96 12.36
C ALA A 106 41.51 -9.17 13.25
N GLY A 107 42.54 -9.89 13.67
CA GLY A 107 42.33 -11.07 14.48
C GLY A 107 43.60 -11.51 15.24
N ILE A 108 43.40 -12.39 16.20
CA ILE A 108 44.46 -13.12 16.94
C ILE A 108 44.16 -14.59 16.71
N GLN A 109 45.18 -15.32 16.23
CA GLN A 109 45.09 -16.75 15.96
C GLN A 109 46.19 -17.48 16.70
N ARG A 110 45.83 -18.59 17.32
CA ARG A 110 46.80 -19.52 17.90
C ARG A 110 46.71 -20.84 17.15
N ASN A 111 47.81 -21.21 16.52
CA ASN A 111 47.90 -22.43 15.73
C ASN A 111 48.79 -23.45 16.42
N TRP A 112 48.34 -24.70 16.46
CA TRP A 112 49.06 -25.85 16.93
C TRP A 112 49.30 -26.74 15.72
N GLN A 113 50.57 -26.90 15.32
CA GLN A 113 50.95 -27.73 14.18
C GLN A 113 51.98 -28.76 14.64
N THR A 114 51.75 -30.00 14.30
CA THR A 114 52.72 -31.07 14.41
C THR A 114 53.08 -31.48 13.01
N THR A 115 54.36 -31.39 12.68
CA THR A 115 54.90 -31.82 11.38
C THR A 115 55.83 -32.98 11.62
N THR A 116 55.50 -34.13 11.04
CA THR A 116 56.34 -35.33 11.09
C THR A 116 57.27 -35.29 9.87
N TYR A 117 58.56 -35.32 10.15
CA TYR A 117 59.57 -35.41 9.09
C TYR A 117 60.05 -36.87 9.05
N GLU A 118 60.08 -37.45 7.87
CA GLU A 118 60.73 -38.73 7.61
C GLU A 118 61.99 -38.43 6.79
N GLN A 119 63.15 -38.80 7.36
CA GLN A 119 64.44 -38.69 6.67
C GLN A 119 64.95 -40.11 6.39
N ASP A 120 65.00 -40.46 5.11
CA ASP A 120 65.51 -41.74 4.65
C ASP A 120 67.05 -41.63 4.52
N LEU A 121 67.77 -42.41 5.34
CA LEU A 121 69.22 -42.50 5.36
C LEU A 121 69.72 -43.86 4.83
N GLY A 122 68.97 -44.45 3.87
CA GLY A 122 69.23 -45.72 3.26
C GLY A 122 68.61 -46.88 4.08
N PRO A 123 69.35 -47.64 4.87
CA PRO A 123 68.76 -48.76 5.64
C PRO A 123 68.00 -48.37 6.90
N ILE A 124 67.98 -47.07 7.24
CA ILE A 124 67.26 -46.50 8.41
C ILE A 124 66.46 -45.29 8.04
N THR A 125 65.17 -45.33 8.33
CA THR A 125 64.27 -44.16 8.27
C THR A 125 64.17 -43.53 9.64
N LEU A 126 64.56 -42.26 9.78
CA LEU A 126 64.43 -41.49 11.00
C LEU A 126 63.15 -40.64 10.90
N THR A 127 62.22 -40.88 11.85
CA THR A 127 61.02 -40.09 11.96
C THR A 127 61.20 -39.08 13.13
N ALA A 128 60.94 -37.80 12.86
CA ALA A 128 61.03 -36.74 13.85
C ALA A 128 59.75 -35.90 13.85
N ASP A 129 59.13 -35.73 14.98
CA ASP A 129 57.95 -34.87 15.17
C ASP A 129 58.40 -33.47 15.63
N GLN A 130 58.12 -32.48 14.83
CA GLN A 130 58.29 -31.08 15.20
C GLN A 130 56.91 -30.49 15.61
N LYS A 131 56.74 -30.17 16.89
CA LYS A 131 55.57 -29.48 17.41
C LYS A 131 55.83 -27.98 17.42
N GLN A 132 54.99 -27.23 16.70
CA GLN A 132 55.04 -25.77 16.61
C GLN A 132 53.76 -25.19 17.17
N ILE A 133 53.90 -24.32 18.18
CA ILE A 133 52.79 -23.52 18.72
C ILE A 133 53.05 -22.07 18.32
N GLN A 134 52.18 -21.51 17.50
CA GLN A 134 52.33 -20.15 17.00
C GLN A 134 51.12 -19.31 17.43
N THR A 135 51.36 -18.13 17.96
CA THR A 135 50.36 -17.10 18.16
C THR A 135 50.66 -15.97 17.20
N SER A 136 49.67 -15.66 16.29
CA SER A 136 49.80 -14.57 15.36
C SER A 136 48.70 -13.53 15.59
N ARG A 137 49.06 -12.27 15.40
CA ARG A 137 48.14 -11.15 15.36
C ARG A 137 48.18 -10.63 13.94
N TYR A 138 47.02 -10.53 13.28
CA TYR A 138 46.94 -10.06 11.92
C TYR A 138 45.94 -8.92 11.77
N GLY A 139 46.22 -8.06 10.83
CA GLY A 139 45.32 -7.04 10.34
C GLY A 139 45.45 -6.94 8.83
N ALA A 140 44.32 -6.82 8.12
CA ALA A 140 44.34 -6.62 6.68
C ALA A 140 43.23 -5.63 6.25
N LEU A 141 43.56 -4.84 5.23
CA LEU A 141 42.62 -4.03 4.45
C LEU A 141 42.53 -4.65 3.08
N ASN A 142 41.34 -4.98 2.62
CA ASN A 142 41.09 -5.57 1.31
C ASN A 142 40.18 -4.65 0.50
N LEU A 143 40.64 -4.25 -0.67
CA LEU A 143 39.96 -3.50 -1.70
C LEU A 143 39.45 -4.47 -2.76
N SER A 144 38.18 -4.37 -3.13
CA SER A 144 37.63 -5.06 -4.30
C SER A 144 36.78 -4.10 -5.12
N TRP A 145 37.03 -3.98 -6.41
CA TRP A 145 36.29 -3.13 -7.32
C TRP A 145 36.05 -3.85 -8.63
N VAL A 146 34.78 -4.09 -8.94
CA VAL A 146 34.41 -4.64 -10.24
C VAL A 146 34.52 -3.54 -11.29
N LEU A 147 35.50 -3.69 -12.22
CA LEU A 147 35.71 -2.75 -13.30
C LEU A 147 34.77 -3.01 -14.46
N PHE A 148 34.60 -4.29 -14.85
CA PHE A 148 33.73 -4.69 -15.96
C PHE A 148 33.11 -6.06 -15.72
N ASP A 149 31.80 -6.18 -16.03
CA ASP A 149 30.99 -7.40 -15.77
C ASP A 149 30.00 -7.73 -16.88
N PHE A 150 30.27 -7.26 -18.08
CA PHE A 150 29.49 -7.53 -19.31
C PHE A 150 27.96 -7.29 -19.13
N GLY A 151 27.59 -6.30 -18.30
CA GLY A 151 26.22 -5.84 -18.15
C GLY A 151 25.45 -6.38 -16.96
N LYS A 152 26.07 -7.19 -16.08
CA LYS A 152 25.41 -7.73 -14.88
C LYS A 152 24.88 -6.61 -13.97
N ARG A 153 25.74 -5.63 -13.61
CA ARG A 153 25.33 -4.51 -12.73
C ARG A 153 24.31 -3.60 -13.40
N SER A 154 24.48 -3.30 -14.70
CA SER A 154 23.55 -2.45 -15.43
C SER A 154 22.15 -3.06 -15.54
N ALA A 155 22.06 -4.37 -15.77
CA ALA A 155 20.78 -5.09 -15.78
C ALA A 155 20.12 -5.12 -14.37
N ALA A 156 20.92 -5.38 -13.32
CA ALA A 156 20.45 -5.34 -11.96
C ALA A 156 19.99 -3.92 -11.53
N LEU A 157 20.63 -2.88 -12.04
CA LEU A 157 20.23 -1.49 -11.82
C LEU A 157 18.92 -1.16 -12.54
N ARG A 158 18.76 -1.59 -13.81
CA ARG A 158 17.48 -1.45 -14.53
C ARG A 158 16.36 -2.17 -13.78
N GLN A 159 16.57 -3.41 -13.35
CA GLN A 159 15.61 -4.14 -12.55
C GLN A 159 15.16 -3.35 -11.31
N ALA A 160 16.09 -2.77 -10.55
CA ALA A 160 15.78 -1.99 -9.37
C ALA A 160 15.01 -0.70 -9.69
N ARG A 161 15.29 -0.04 -10.82
CA ARG A 161 14.54 1.14 -11.28
C ARG A 161 13.09 0.79 -11.62
N GLU A 162 12.87 -0.31 -12.32
CA GLU A 162 11.52 -0.76 -12.67
C GLU A 162 10.73 -1.23 -11.43
N LEU A 163 11.38 -1.87 -10.45
CA LEU A 163 10.74 -2.21 -9.17
C LEU A 163 10.35 -0.96 -8.38
N LEU A 164 11.16 0.10 -8.42
CA LEU A 164 10.80 1.38 -7.82
C LEU A 164 9.62 2.04 -8.55
N ALA A 165 9.61 2.02 -9.88
CA ALA A 165 8.48 2.49 -10.67
C ALA A 165 7.19 1.74 -10.34
N ALA A 166 7.26 0.41 -10.19
CA ALA A 166 6.14 -0.42 -9.75
C ALA A 166 5.65 -0.06 -8.35
N ALA A 167 6.56 0.23 -7.41
CA ALA A 167 6.22 0.61 -6.05
C ALA A 167 5.54 1.99 -6.00
N ASN A 168 6.01 2.97 -6.77
CA ASN A 168 5.37 4.27 -6.89
C ASN A 168 3.95 4.15 -7.47
N ALA A 169 3.78 3.40 -8.55
CA ALA A 169 2.46 3.16 -9.14
C ALA A 169 1.51 2.40 -8.17
N THR A 170 2.06 1.50 -7.34
CA THR A 170 1.29 0.83 -6.28
C THR A 170 0.89 1.80 -5.17
N GLN A 171 1.73 2.78 -4.84
CA GLN A 171 1.37 3.87 -3.92
C GLN A 171 0.19 4.68 -4.48
N ASP A 172 0.23 5.05 -5.76
CA ASP A 172 -0.85 5.79 -6.42
C ASP A 172 -2.17 5.01 -6.41
N ASP A 173 -2.14 3.70 -6.72
CA ASP A 173 -3.32 2.83 -6.64
C ASP A 173 -3.88 2.74 -5.21
N THR A 174 -3.01 2.66 -4.22
CA THR A 174 -3.40 2.64 -2.80
C THR A 174 -4.09 3.94 -2.40
N LEU A 175 -3.56 5.09 -2.80
CA LEU A 175 -4.16 6.40 -2.52
C LEU A 175 -5.52 6.56 -3.19
N GLN A 176 -5.68 6.12 -4.45
CA GLN A 176 -6.98 6.11 -5.13
C GLN A 176 -8.00 5.21 -4.43
N THR A 177 -7.57 4.04 -3.97
CA THR A 177 -8.42 3.13 -3.20
C THR A 177 -8.86 3.75 -1.87
N LEU A 178 -7.97 4.43 -1.16
CA LEU A 178 -8.29 5.12 0.10
C LEU A 178 -9.27 6.27 -0.14
N LEU A 179 -9.07 7.06 -1.18
CA LEU A 179 -9.98 8.13 -1.57
C LEU A 179 -11.38 7.59 -1.86
N PHE A 180 -11.47 6.53 -2.68
CA PHE A 180 -12.74 5.88 -3.00
C PHE A 180 -13.43 5.35 -1.73
N ASN A 181 -12.72 4.65 -0.85
CA ASN A 181 -13.27 4.09 0.37
C ASN A 181 -13.75 5.18 1.33
N ALA A 182 -13.02 6.28 1.48
CA ALA A 182 -13.42 7.41 2.32
C ALA A 182 -14.67 8.10 1.78
N ALA A 183 -14.73 8.34 0.47
CA ALA A 183 -15.89 8.94 -0.18
C ALA A 183 -17.13 8.02 -0.09
N GLN A 184 -16.96 6.72 -0.28
CA GLN A 184 -18.03 5.74 -0.12
C GLN A 184 -18.55 5.70 1.32
N ALA A 185 -17.65 5.69 2.33
CA ALA A 185 -18.02 5.72 3.73
C ALA A 185 -18.75 7.01 4.12
N TYR A 186 -18.31 8.15 3.58
CA TYR A 186 -18.96 9.45 3.79
C TYR A 186 -20.40 9.45 3.23
N TYR A 187 -20.59 9.01 1.99
CA TYR A 187 -21.94 8.93 1.40
C TYR A 187 -22.80 7.90 2.12
N ASN A 188 -22.25 6.74 2.55
CA ASN A 188 -22.98 5.76 3.33
C ASN A 188 -23.48 6.33 4.67
N LEU A 189 -22.66 7.12 5.39
CA LEU A 189 -23.11 7.79 6.61
C LEU A 189 -24.23 8.79 6.33
N ARG A 190 -24.11 9.57 5.26
CA ARG A 190 -25.14 10.51 4.83
C ARG A 190 -26.47 9.83 4.51
N ASP A 191 -26.39 8.71 3.79
CA ASP A 191 -27.57 7.94 3.39
C ASP A 191 -28.25 7.30 4.59
N THR A 192 -27.48 6.78 5.58
CA THR A 192 -28.05 6.26 6.83
C THR A 192 -28.68 7.37 7.68
N GLN A 193 -28.14 8.60 7.66
CA GLN A 193 -28.78 9.76 8.31
C GLN A 193 -30.11 10.12 7.63
N ALA A 194 -30.15 10.16 6.29
CA ALA A 194 -31.37 10.41 5.54
C ALA A 194 -32.42 9.30 5.77
N ALA A 195 -32.00 8.04 5.88
CA ALA A 195 -32.88 6.92 6.21
C ALA A 195 -33.44 7.05 7.64
N LEU A 196 -32.64 7.49 8.61
CA LEU A 196 -33.11 7.76 9.97
C LEU A 196 -34.14 8.89 10.00
N ASP A 197 -33.95 9.97 9.26
CA ASP A 197 -34.90 11.08 9.19
C ASP A 197 -36.23 10.66 8.54
N ALA A 198 -36.17 9.77 7.52
CA ALA A 198 -37.35 9.15 6.93
C ALA A 198 -38.06 8.23 7.94
N ALA A 199 -37.33 7.41 8.70
CA ALA A 199 -37.89 6.53 9.75
C ALA A 199 -38.54 7.34 10.85
N ARG A 200 -37.95 8.43 11.32
CA ARG A 200 -38.56 9.36 12.29
C ARG A 200 -39.85 10.00 11.77
N THR A 201 -39.86 10.34 10.48
CA THR A 201 -41.07 10.86 9.85
C THR A 201 -42.19 9.81 9.78
N THR A 202 -41.84 8.59 9.40
CA THR A 202 -42.74 7.43 9.36
C THR A 202 -43.31 7.10 10.76
N GLU A 203 -42.46 7.11 11.79
CA GLU A 203 -42.89 6.90 13.17
C GLU A 203 -43.94 7.94 13.64
N ARG A 204 -43.67 9.24 13.34
CA ARG A 204 -44.60 10.33 13.66
C ARG A 204 -45.94 10.16 12.94
N VAL A 205 -45.95 9.84 11.63
CA VAL A 205 -47.16 9.60 10.85
C VAL A 205 -47.91 8.41 11.38
N ALA A 206 -47.22 7.33 11.76
CA ALA A 206 -47.90 6.15 12.37
C ALA A 206 -48.47 6.45 13.75
N GLN A 207 -47.80 7.28 14.55
CA GLN A 207 -48.29 7.76 15.85
C GLN A 207 -49.56 8.61 15.70
N ASP A 208 -49.58 9.55 14.75
CA ASP A 208 -50.75 10.36 14.43
C ASP A 208 -51.91 9.48 14.00
N SER A 209 -51.65 8.45 13.20
CA SER A 209 -52.66 7.47 12.74
C SER A 209 -53.24 6.63 13.89
N LEU A 210 -52.36 6.20 14.81
CA LEU A 210 -52.81 5.49 16.03
C LEU A 210 -53.71 6.38 16.90
N THR A 211 -53.31 7.63 17.10
CA THR A 211 -54.11 8.62 17.86
C THR A 211 -55.47 8.83 17.23
N ALA A 212 -55.53 9.00 15.89
CA ALA A 212 -56.77 9.16 15.16
C ALA A 212 -57.67 7.90 15.21
N ALA A 213 -57.09 6.70 15.03
CA ALA A 213 -57.82 5.43 15.08
C ALA A 213 -58.40 5.17 16.49
N LYS A 214 -57.62 5.47 17.55
CA LYS A 214 -58.07 5.38 18.94
C LYS A 214 -59.22 6.34 19.23
N ALA A 215 -59.11 7.60 18.84
CA ALA A 215 -60.17 8.59 19.04
C ALA A 215 -61.48 8.20 18.30
N LYS A 216 -61.38 7.65 17.08
CA LYS A 216 -62.57 7.13 16.36
C LYS A 216 -63.21 5.92 17.06
N HIS A 217 -62.41 5.00 17.57
CA HIS A 217 -62.89 3.85 18.31
C HIS A 217 -63.61 4.29 19.61
N ASP A 218 -62.99 5.18 20.39
CA ASP A 218 -63.55 5.69 21.67
C ASP A 218 -64.86 6.47 21.43
N ALA A 219 -65.00 7.10 20.25
CA ALA A 219 -66.21 7.78 19.80
C ALA A 219 -67.26 6.83 19.16
N GLY A 220 -67.02 5.50 19.10
CA GLY A 220 -67.90 4.53 18.47
C GLY A 220 -67.95 4.60 16.93
N ALA A 221 -67.08 5.41 16.29
CA ALA A 221 -67.04 5.61 14.84
C ALA A 221 -65.93 4.81 14.15
N GLY A 222 -65.15 3.99 14.87
CA GLY A 222 -64.09 3.14 14.40
C GLY A 222 -64.09 1.76 14.99
N THR A 223 -63.41 0.80 14.36
CA THR A 223 -63.33 -0.58 14.84
C THR A 223 -62.11 -0.80 15.75
N LEU A 224 -62.18 -1.76 16.68
CA LEU A 224 -61.03 -2.22 17.47
C LEU A 224 -59.92 -2.76 16.56
N SER A 225 -60.28 -3.38 15.43
CA SER A 225 -59.32 -3.88 14.41
C SER A 225 -58.46 -2.73 13.84
N ASP A 226 -59.06 -1.60 13.50
CA ASP A 226 -58.32 -0.43 12.99
C ASP A 226 -57.35 0.11 14.04
N GLN A 227 -57.79 0.18 15.30
CA GLN A 227 -56.91 0.63 16.39
C GLN A 227 -55.72 -0.32 16.59
N LEU A 228 -55.93 -1.66 16.59
CA LEU A 228 -54.85 -2.65 16.75
C LEU A 228 -53.90 -2.65 15.55
N GLN A 229 -54.39 -2.48 14.32
CA GLN A 229 -53.57 -2.32 13.12
C GLN A 229 -52.71 -1.06 13.19
N ALA A 230 -53.28 0.08 13.61
CA ALA A 230 -52.56 1.32 13.83
C ALA A 230 -51.47 1.17 14.90
N GLN A 231 -51.78 0.48 16.00
CA GLN A 231 -50.82 0.21 17.08
C GLN A 231 -49.68 -0.67 16.60
N THR A 232 -49.94 -1.70 15.82
CA THR A 232 -48.95 -2.59 15.23
C THR A 232 -48.03 -1.83 14.27
N SER A 233 -48.62 -0.98 13.39
CA SER A 233 -47.86 -0.12 12.48
C SER A 233 -46.94 0.86 13.22
N TYR A 234 -47.45 1.51 14.29
CA TYR A 234 -46.61 2.40 15.11
C TYR A 234 -45.46 1.65 15.77
N ARG A 235 -45.72 0.46 16.38
CA ARG A 235 -44.67 -0.35 17.02
C ARG A 235 -43.59 -0.77 16.00
N ARG A 236 -43.98 -1.12 14.77
CA ARG A 236 -43.06 -1.42 13.67
C ARG A 236 -42.20 -0.19 13.31
N ALA A 237 -42.80 0.99 13.17
CA ALA A 237 -42.10 2.23 12.87
C ALA A 237 -41.08 2.61 13.97
N VAL A 238 -41.39 2.34 15.27
CA VAL A 238 -40.43 2.51 16.37
C VAL A 238 -39.24 1.56 16.22
N LEU A 239 -39.46 0.28 15.88
CA LEU A 239 -38.37 -0.68 15.64
C LEU A 239 -37.49 -0.24 14.47
N ASP A 240 -38.10 0.20 13.38
CA ASP A 240 -37.36 0.67 12.17
C ASP A 240 -36.50 1.91 12.49
N ARG A 241 -37.02 2.85 13.30
CA ARG A 241 -36.24 4.01 13.76
C ARG A 241 -35.05 3.62 14.64
N VAL A 242 -35.27 2.71 15.61
CA VAL A 242 -34.17 2.25 16.49
C VAL A 242 -33.09 1.52 15.70
N SER A 243 -33.47 0.72 14.68
CA SER A 243 -32.56 0.08 13.77
C SER A 243 -31.73 1.14 12.98
N ALA A 244 -32.42 2.12 12.40
CA ALA A 244 -31.77 3.19 11.65
C ALA A 244 -30.79 4.02 12.51
N GLU A 245 -31.08 4.24 13.80
CA GLU A 245 -30.13 4.87 14.73
C GLU A 245 -28.88 4.01 14.94
N GLY A 246 -29.03 2.68 14.98
CA GLY A 246 -27.92 1.74 15.01
C GLY A 246 -27.06 1.83 13.77
N ASP A 247 -27.69 1.89 12.58
CA ASP A 247 -27.02 2.00 11.29
C ASP A 247 -26.20 3.29 11.18
N VAL A 248 -26.72 4.42 11.66
CA VAL A 248 -25.97 5.70 11.71
C VAL A 248 -24.73 5.58 12.59
N ARG A 249 -24.84 4.96 13.77
CA ARG A 249 -23.69 4.76 14.66
C ARG A 249 -22.63 3.88 14.00
N ASN A 250 -23.03 2.79 13.35
CA ASN A 250 -22.14 1.89 12.63
C ASN A 250 -21.46 2.62 11.47
N ALA A 251 -22.22 3.35 10.66
CA ALA A 251 -21.66 4.10 9.52
C ALA A 251 -20.69 5.20 9.97
N THR A 252 -20.94 5.85 11.14
CA THR A 252 -20.00 6.82 11.73
C THR A 252 -18.67 6.16 12.07
N GLY A 253 -18.67 4.99 12.68
CA GLY A 253 -17.44 4.24 12.97
C GLY A 253 -16.70 3.79 11.72
N VAL A 254 -17.43 3.36 10.68
CA VAL A 254 -16.84 3.00 9.38
C VAL A 254 -16.14 4.21 8.74
N LEU A 255 -16.78 5.39 8.76
CA LEU A 255 -16.15 6.61 8.23
C LEU A 255 -14.91 6.99 9.05
N ALA A 256 -14.96 6.92 10.39
CA ALA A 256 -13.81 7.21 11.24
C ALA A 256 -12.60 6.34 10.86
N VAL A 257 -12.81 5.03 10.72
CA VAL A 257 -11.74 4.09 10.32
C VAL A 257 -11.24 4.36 8.89
N ALA A 258 -12.13 4.68 7.94
CA ALA A 258 -11.73 5.05 6.58
C ALA A 258 -10.86 6.31 6.55
N MET A 259 -11.11 7.26 7.45
CA MET A 259 -10.31 8.47 7.67
C MET A 259 -9.00 8.20 8.43
N GLY A 260 -8.74 6.97 8.88
CA GLY A 260 -7.57 6.62 9.69
C GLY A 260 -7.66 7.00 11.16
N LEU A 261 -8.88 7.17 11.68
CA LEU A 261 -9.20 7.48 13.08
C LEU A 261 -9.74 6.26 13.82
N ASP A 262 -9.81 6.35 15.14
CA ASP A 262 -10.47 5.33 15.95
C ASP A 262 -11.98 5.29 15.70
N ALA A 263 -12.57 4.10 15.66
CA ALA A 263 -13.98 3.90 15.34
C ALA A 263 -14.97 4.64 16.29
N ASN A 264 -14.55 4.96 17.51
CA ASN A 264 -15.33 5.68 18.50
C ASN A 264 -15.19 7.21 18.42
N THR A 265 -14.44 7.73 17.44
CA THR A 265 -14.27 9.18 17.23
C THR A 265 -15.62 9.80 16.86
N PRO A 266 -16.11 10.80 17.61
CA PRO A 266 -17.35 11.47 17.27
C PRO A 266 -17.19 12.32 16.03
N LEU A 267 -17.96 12.03 14.99
CA LEU A 267 -17.94 12.74 13.72
C LEU A 267 -19.30 13.35 13.43
N ARG A 268 -19.28 14.55 12.84
CA ARG A 268 -20.46 15.22 12.29
C ARG A 268 -20.18 15.58 10.84
N ILE A 269 -21.03 15.14 9.92
CA ILE A 269 -20.91 15.51 8.50
C ILE A 269 -21.80 16.70 8.15
N ALA A 270 -21.38 17.44 7.12
CA ALA A 270 -22.15 18.55 6.58
C ALA A 270 -23.44 18.05 5.91
N THR A 271 -24.55 18.75 6.17
CA THR A 271 -25.87 18.43 5.60
C THR A 271 -26.09 19.02 4.20
N ALA A 272 -25.25 20.01 3.82
CA ALA A 272 -25.35 20.64 2.51
C ALA A 272 -25.16 19.62 1.37
N GLU A 273 -26.02 19.67 0.36
CA GLU A 273 -25.98 18.77 -0.77
C GLU A 273 -25.27 19.45 -1.95
N PRO A 274 -24.12 18.96 -2.42
CA PRO A 274 -23.52 19.49 -3.63
C PRO A 274 -24.46 19.24 -4.82
N PRO A 275 -24.53 20.17 -5.78
CA PRO A 275 -25.38 20.01 -6.96
C PRO A 275 -24.99 18.76 -7.74
N VAL A 276 -26.01 18.04 -8.23
CA VAL A 276 -25.83 16.82 -9.03
C VAL A 276 -25.38 17.21 -10.45
N ASP A 277 -24.10 17.09 -10.75
CA ASP A 277 -23.61 17.23 -12.12
C ASP A 277 -23.83 15.90 -12.88
N ARG A 278 -24.77 15.94 -13.85
CA ARG A 278 -25.17 14.78 -14.65
C ARG A 278 -24.29 14.53 -15.87
N ASN A 279 -23.45 15.50 -16.27
CA ASN A 279 -22.75 15.49 -17.56
C ASN A 279 -21.28 15.03 -17.44
N ALA A 280 -20.82 14.60 -16.28
CA ALA A 280 -19.42 14.35 -16.00
C ALA A 280 -18.77 13.19 -16.82
N PHE A 281 -19.56 12.34 -17.49
CA PHE A 281 -19.05 11.20 -18.27
C PHE A 281 -19.80 11.07 -19.60
N ALA A 282 -19.61 12.07 -20.49
CA ALA A 282 -20.25 12.09 -21.82
C ALA A 282 -19.51 11.21 -22.85
N GLU A 283 -18.34 10.70 -22.53
CA GLU A 283 -17.52 9.91 -23.44
C GLU A 283 -18.04 8.47 -23.63
N GLY A 284 -17.80 7.91 -24.81
CA GLY A 284 -18.19 6.54 -25.12
C GLY A 284 -17.35 5.51 -24.33
N ILE A 285 -17.96 4.38 -23.97
CA ILE A 285 -17.33 3.32 -23.16
C ILE A 285 -15.99 2.82 -23.73
N ALA A 286 -15.84 2.75 -25.05
CA ALA A 286 -14.60 2.31 -25.70
C ALA A 286 -13.44 3.27 -25.41
N GLN A 287 -13.68 4.59 -25.45
CA GLN A 287 -12.67 5.61 -25.14
C GLN A 287 -12.25 5.54 -23.66
N LEU A 288 -13.21 5.36 -22.75
CA LEU A 288 -12.93 5.21 -21.31
C LEU A 288 -12.08 3.98 -21.01
N ILE A 289 -12.34 2.85 -21.69
CA ILE A 289 -11.52 1.63 -21.56
C ILE A 289 -10.10 1.88 -22.07
N ASP A 290 -9.95 2.53 -23.23
CA ASP A 290 -8.64 2.83 -23.81
C ASP A 290 -7.84 3.81 -22.94
N GLU A 291 -8.50 4.77 -22.31
CA GLU A 291 -7.87 5.68 -21.37
C GLU A 291 -7.39 4.93 -20.13
N ALA A 292 -8.23 4.11 -19.50
CA ALA A 292 -7.87 3.29 -18.35
C ALA A 292 -6.68 2.35 -18.67
N LYS A 293 -6.66 1.72 -19.85
CA LYS A 293 -5.54 0.87 -20.28
C LYS A 293 -4.21 1.63 -20.40
N ARG A 294 -4.23 2.94 -20.66
CA ARG A 294 -3.02 3.74 -20.77
C ARG A 294 -2.47 4.16 -19.42
N GLN A 295 -3.32 4.61 -18.49
CA GLN A 295 -2.88 5.34 -17.30
C GLN A 295 -3.27 4.74 -15.95
N HIS A 296 -4.04 3.63 -15.92
CA HIS A 296 -4.45 3.03 -14.65
C HIS A 296 -3.25 2.56 -13.83
N PRO A 297 -3.08 2.99 -12.56
CA PRO A 297 -1.89 2.70 -11.75
C PRO A 297 -1.59 1.21 -11.59
N LYS A 298 -2.62 0.36 -11.47
CA LYS A 298 -2.42 -1.11 -11.41
C LYS A 298 -1.72 -1.64 -12.64
N LEU A 299 -2.07 -1.12 -13.82
CA LEU A 299 -1.49 -1.57 -15.08
C LEU A 299 -0.08 -1.01 -15.26
N VAL A 300 0.16 0.23 -14.85
CA VAL A 300 1.51 0.82 -14.80
C VAL A 300 2.42 -0.01 -13.88
N ALA A 301 1.93 -0.38 -12.69
CA ALA A 301 2.67 -1.24 -11.75
C ALA A 301 2.96 -2.63 -12.35
N ALA A 302 1.99 -3.25 -13.01
CA ALA A 302 2.15 -4.58 -13.62
C ALA A 302 3.18 -4.54 -14.77
N ARG A 303 3.13 -3.52 -15.64
CA ARG A 303 4.11 -3.33 -16.72
C ARG A 303 5.52 -3.10 -16.19
N ALA A 304 5.68 -2.26 -15.18
CA ALA A 304 6.96 -2.05 -14.53
C ALA A 304 7.53 -3.34 -13.89
N LYS A 305 6.68 -4.20 -13.31
CA LYS A 305 7.11 -5.53 -12.80
C LYS A 305 7.57 -6.44 -13.93
N LEU A 306 6.90 -6.43 -15.09
CA LEU A 306 7.31 -7.18 -16.27
C LEU A 306 8.68 -6.70 -16.76
N ASP A 307 8.89 -5.39 -16.85
CA ASP A 307 10.18 -4.81 -17.29
C ASP A 307 11.29 -5.11 -16.27
N ALA A 308 10.98 -5.14 -14.98
CA ALA A 308 11.90 -5.62 -13.96
C ALA A 308 12.27 -7.09 -14.13
N ALA A 309 11.29 -7.95 -14.46
CA ALA A 309 11.53 -9.38 -14.72
C ALA A 309 12.38 -9.59 -15.95
N ARG A 310 12.15 -8.85 -17.05
CA ARG A 310 12.98 -8.85 -18.26
C ARG A 310 14.40 -8.40 -17.97
N ALA A 311 14.57 -7.33 -17.19
CA ALA A 311 15.91 -6.88 -16.75
C ALA A 311 16.60 -7.94 -15.87
N ASN A 312 15.86 -8.70 -15.08
CA ASN A 312 16.40 -9.83 -14.30
C ASN A 312 16.93 -10.95 -15.22
N VAL A 313 16.22 -11.28 -16.31
CA VAL A 313 16.70 -12.24 -17.31
C VAL A 313 18.07 -11.82 -17.83
N ASP A 314 18.24 -10.52 -18.17
CA ASP A 314 19.52 -9.99 -18.65
C ASP A 314 20.61 -10.08 -17.56
N ALA A 315 20.28 -9.80 -16.30
CA ALA A 315 21.20 -9.90 -15.18
C ALA A 315 21.68 -11.35 -14.96
N VAL A 316 20.75 -12.32 -15.05
CA VAL A 316 21.05 -13.75 -14.91
C VAL A 316 21.90 -14.25 -16.09
N ARG A 317 21.59 -13.83 -17.33
CA ARG A 317 22.44 -14.13 -18.51
C ARG A 317 23.86 -13.60 -18.35
N ALA A 318 24.00 -12.39 -17.79
CA ALA A 318 25.31 -11.78 -17.57
C ALA A 318 26.13 -12.46 -16.46
N GLN A 319 25.51 -13.24 -15.56
CA GLN A 319 26.23 -14.02 -14.53
C GLN A 319 27.16 -15.07 -15.13
N GLY A 320 26.83 -15.65 -16.29
CA GLY A 320 27.68 -16.59 -17.02
C GLY A 320 28.81 -15.94 -17.82
N ARG A 321 28.97 -14.61 -17.78
CA ARG A 321 30.00 -13.88 -18.51
C ARG A 321 31.23 -13.59 -17.64
N PRO A 322 32.41 -13.33 -18.24
CA PRO A 322 33.59 -12.95 -17.48
C PRO A 322 33.37 -11.70 -16.59
N THR A 323 34.10 -11.62 -15.48
CA THR A 323 34.14 -10.44 -14.63
C THR A 323 35.59 -9.97 -14.47
N ILE A 324 35.82 -8.70 -14.65
CA ILE A 324 37.13 -8.06 -14.46
C ILE A 324 37.08 -7.21 -13.20
N SER A 325 37.94 -7.49 -12.24
CA SER A 325 37.97 -6.78 -10.96
C SER A 325 39.38 -6.31 -10.63
N LEU A 326 39.49 -5.13 -10.02
CA LEU A 326 40.66 -4.65 -9.35
C LEU A 326 40.64 -5.14 -7.90
N THR A 327 41.72 -5.80 -7.48
CA THR A 327 41.86 -6.25 -6.10
C THR A 327 43.12 -5.60 -5.51
N GLY A 328 43.03 -5.24 -4.24
CA GLY A 328 44.18 -4.71 -3.50
C GLY A 328 44.15 -5.20 -2.06
N SER A 329 45.31 -5.45 -1.50
CA SER A 329 45.37 -5.78 -0.06
C SER A 329 46.60 -5.14 0.59
N LEU A 330 46.39 -4.67 1.80
CA LEU A 330 47.43 -4.26 2.72
C LEU A 330 47.30 -5.15 3.95
N SER A 331 48.35 -5.88 4.28
CA SER A 331 48.34 -6.81 5.43
C SER A 331 49.55 -6.59 6.34
N ARG A 332 49.28 -6.80 7.61
CA ARG A 332 50.29 -6.89 8.67
C ARG A 332 50.04 -8.10 9.49
N ASN A 333 51.05 -8.93 9.61
CA ASN A 333 51.06 -10.11 10.43
C ASN A 333 52.25 -10.07 11.42
N SER A 334 51.99 -10.38 12.66
CA SER A 334 53.04 -10.48 13.70
C SER A 334 53.08 -11.92 14.22
N PRO A 335 53.68 -12.82 13.47
CA PRO A 335 53.87 -14.20 13.91
C PRO A 335 54.91 -14.24 15.02
N SER A 336 54.71 -15.17 15.94
CA SER A 336 55.65 -15.48 17.02
C SER A 336 56.18 -16.90 16.82
N TYR A 337 57.07 -17.09 15.85
CA TYR A 337 57.71 -18.37 15.60
C TYR A 337 59.18 -18.20 15.17
N GLN A 338 59.99 -19.22 15.40
CA GLN A 338 61.39 -19.29 15.06
C GLN A 338 61.53 -20.04 13.72
N GLN A 339 62.03 -19.39 12.67
CA GLN A 339 62.25 -19.99 11.35
C GLN A 339 63.57 -20.77 11.31
N GLN A 340 64.58 -20.26 11.99
CA GLN A 340 65.91 -20.87 12.12
C GLN A 340 66.47 -20.61 13.51
N PRO A 341 67.42 -21.41 14.02
CA PRO A 341 68.11 -21.13 15.27
C PRO A 341 68.68 -19.71 15.28
N GLY A 342 68.22 -18.87 16.22
CA GLY A 342 68.69 -17.49 16.38
C GLY A 342 67.90 -16.42 15.60
N ILE A 343 66.99 -16.76 14.67
CA ILE A 343 66.18 -15.79 13.88
C ILE A 343 64.71 -15.94 14.21
N GLN A 344 64.10 -14.89 14.77
CA GLN A 344 62.69 -14.82 15.05
C GLN A 344 62.00 -13.81 14.10
N THR A 345 60.96 -14.23 13.41
CA THR A 345 60.11 -13.30 12.64
C THR A 345 59.16 -12.60 13.58
N THR A 346 59.33 -11.30 13.80
CA THR A 346 58.52 -10.47 14.71
C THR A 346 57.38 -9.78 14.02
N ALA A 347 57.48 -9.46 12.73
CA ALA A 347 56.43 -8.86 11.91
C ALA A 347 56.65 -9.08 10.44
N SER A 348 55.60 -9.25 9.68
CA SER A 348 55.60 -9.17 8.23
C SER A 348 54.58 -8.12 7.72
N HIS A 349 54.93 -7.44 6.69
CA HIS A 349 54.05 -6.48 6.00
C HIS A 349 53.92 -6.91 4.53
N GLY A 350 52.72 -6.91 4.04
CA GLY A 350 52.44 -7.20 2.62
C GLY A 350 51.56 -6.16 1.99
N SER A 351 51.84 -5.79 0.76
CA SER A 351 50.95 -4.99 -0.09
C SER A 351 50.81 -5.66 -1.45
N MET A 352 49.61 -5.70 -1.96
CA MET A 352 49.29 -6.28 -3.26
C MET A 352 48.24 -5.40 -3.95
N ILE A 353 48.41 -5.18 -5.24
CA ILE A 353 47.41 -4.65 -6.13
C ILE A 353 47.45 -5.48 -7.41
N GLY A 354 46.30 -5.84 -7.94
CA GLY A 354 46.21 -6.66 -9.13
C GLY A 354 44.85 -6.57 -9.81
N VAL A 355 44.86 -6.92 -11.10
CA VAL A 355 43.62 -7.09 -11.85
C VAL A 355 43.37 -8.59 -11.99
N GLN A 356 42.18 -8.99 -11.65
CA GLN A 356 41.68 -10.38 -11.69
C GLN A 356 40.59 -10.51 -12.73
N VAL A 357 40.72 -11.47 -13.65
CA VAL A 357 39.66 -11.88 -14.58
C VAL A 357 39.11 -13.23 -14.11
N THR A 358 37.83 -13.28 -13.85
CA THR A 358 37.11 -14.53 -13.46
C THR A 358 36.22 -14.93 -14.63
N ILE A 359 36.40 -16.13 -15.14
CA ILE A 359 35.61 -16.69 -16.26
C ILE A 359 34.97 -17.99 -15.78
N PRO A 360 33.66 -18.05 -15.64
CA PRO A 360 32.98 -19.30 -15.32
C PRO A 360 33.01 -20.20 -16.57
N LEU A 361 33.76 -21.31 -16.52
CA LEU A 361 33.88 -22.21 -17.66
C LEU A 361 32.83 -23.32 -17.64
N PHE A 362 32.52 -23.86 -16.47
CA PHE A 362 31.55 -24.92 -16.30
C PHE A 362 30.92 -24.87 -14.92
N GLU A 363 29.60 -24.85 -14.86
CA GLU A 363 28.78 -24.81 -13.65
C GLU A 363 27.77 -25.97 -13.61
N GLY A 364 28.09 -27.11 -14.16
CA GLY A 364 27.16 -28.26 -14.20
C GLY A 364 25.86 -27.96 -14.95
N PHE A 365 25.89 -27.13 -16.00
CA PHE A 365 24.73 -26.65 -16.78
C PHE A 365 23.75 -25.74 -15.99
N ALA A 366 24.08 -25.36 -14.77
CA ALA A 366 23.19 -24.57 -13.91
C ALA A 366 22.85 -23.19 -14.51
N SER A 367 23.77 -22.56 -15.26
CA SER A 367 23.53 -21.27 -15.92
C SER A 367 22.35 -21.30 -16.90
N GLY A 368 22.23 -22.37 -17.71
CA GLY A 368 21.11 -22.55 -18.63
C GLY A 368 19.76 -22.65 -17.92
N TYR A 369 19.70 -23.45 -16.86
CA TYR A 369 18.45 -23.59 -16.07
C TYR A 369 18.10 -22.31 -15.32
N ARG A 370 19.09 -21.54 -14.81
CA ARG A 370 18.81 -20.23 -14.19
C ARG A 370 18.21 -19.25 -15.21
N VAL A 371 18.72 -19.21 -16.44
CA VAL A 371 18.16 -18.37 -17.51
C VAL A 371 16.76 -18.81 -17.88
N ALA A 372 16.54 -20.14 -18.04
CA ALA A 372 15.21 -20.69 -18.36
C ALA A 372 14.18 -20.35 -17.23
N ALA A 373 14.58 -20.47 -15.96
CA ALA A 373 13.72 -20.12 -14.83
C ALA A 373 13.40 -18.60 -14.82
N ALA A 374 14.39 -17.74 -15.07
CA ALA A 374 14.16 -16.30 -15.13
C ALA A 374 13.26 -15.92 -16.32
N GLN A 375 13.40 -16.61 -17.47
CA GLN A 375 12.53 -16.40 -18.62
C GLN A 375 11.09 -16.79 -18.31
N ALA A 376 10.86 -17.98 -17.73
CA ALA A 376 9.52 -18.44 -17.33
C ALA A 376 8.87 -17.47 -16.32
N GLN A 377 9.66 -16.87 -15.42
CA GLN A 377 9.16 -15.81 -14.52
C GLN A 377 8.74 -14.54 -15.28
N ALA A 378 9.49 -14.15 -16.32
CA ALA A 378 9.11 -13.00 -17.15
C ALA A 378 7.83 -13.32 -17.96
N ASP A 379 7.68 -14.53 -18.50
CA ASP A 379 6.48 -14.97 -19.20
C ASP A 379 5.25 -14.97 -18.27
N ALA A 380 5.44 -15.39 -17.00
CA ALA A 380 4.38 -15.31 -15.99
C ALA A 380 3.97 -13.84 -15.70
N GLN A 381 4.94 -12.91 -15.59
CA GLN A 381 4.62 -11.50 -15.42
C GLN A 381 3.93 -10.87 -16.65
N GLU A 382 4.21 -11.38 -17.85
CA GLU A 382 3.51 -10.95 -19.07
C GLU A 382 2.03 -11.39 -19.05
N ALA A 383 1.77 -12.61 -18.60
CA ALA A 383 0.40 -13.09 -18.37
C ALA A 383 -0.32 -12.30 -17.28
N ASP A 384 0.38 -11.90 -16.21
CA ASP A 384 -0.17 -11.03 -15.15
C ASP A 384 -0.55 -9.64 -15.69
N VAL A 385 0.24 -9.06 -16.61
CA VAL A 385 -0.12 -7.81 -17.30
C VAL A 385 -1.41 -7.98 -18.10
N GLN A 386 -1.51 -9.03 -18.90
CA GLN A 386 -2.72 -9.32 -19.69
C GLN A 386 -3.95 -9.52 -18.80
N ASN A 387 -3.82 -10.26 -17.71
CA ASN A 387 -4.90 -10.47 -16.75
C ASN A 387 -5.31 -9.15 -16.07
N THR A 388 -4.35 -8.31 -15.69
CA THR A 388 -4.62 -6.99 -15.11
C THR A 388 -5.34 -6.08 -16.11
N GLU A 389 -4.97 -6.12 -17.40
CA GLU A 389 -5.62 -5.37 -18.46
C GLU A 389 -7.09 -5.80 -18.66
N LEU A 390 -7.36 -7.11 -18.65
CA LEU A 390 -8.71 -7.63 -18.72
C LEU A 390 -9.56 -7.21 -17.51
N ASN A 391 -8.99 -7.30 -16.31
CA ASN A 391 -9.69 -6.89 -15.09
C ASN A 391 -9.99 -5.39 -15.05
N VAL A 392 -9.05 -4.53 -15.42
CA VAL A 392 -9.26 -3.08 -15.52
C VAL A 392 -10.37 -2.78 -16.55
N SER A 393 -10.33 -3.42 -17.72
CA SER A 393 -11.37 -3.25 -18.76
C SER A 393 -12.76 -3.68 -18.26
N LEU A 394 -12.82 -4.80 -17.53
CA LEU A 394 -14.08 -5.29 -16.94
C LEU A 394 -14.60 -4.37 -15.83
N ASP A 395 -13.72 -3.81 -15.01
CA ASP A 395 -14.10 -2.88 -13.94
C ASP A 395 -14.66 -1.57 -14.52
N VAL A 396 -14.06 -1.04 -15.60
CA VAL A 396 -14.60 0.13 -16.33
C VAL A 396 -15.97 -0.20 -16.94
N TRP A 397 -16.07 -1.35 -17.62
CA TRP A 397 -17.34 -1.79 -18.20
C TRP A 397 -18.46 -1.88 -17.16
N LYS A 398 -18.23 -2.61 -16.07
CA LYS A 398 -19.23 -2.78 -15.00
C LYS A 398 -19.61 -1.44 -14.37
N SER A 399 -18.63 -0.58 -14.11
CA SER A 399 -18.86 0.71 -13.47
C SER A 399 -19.68 1.64 -14.36
N TYR A 400 -19.43 1.63 -15.68
CA TYR A 400 -20.20 2.38 -16.67
C TYR A 400 -21.65 1.89 -16.76
N GLN A 401 -21.88 0.58 -16.87
CA GLN A 401 -23.22 0.01 -16.93
C GLN A 401 -24.00 0.26 -15.62
N SER A 402 -23.34 0.18 -14.48
CA SER A 402 -23.94 0.54 -13.20
C SER A 402 -24.37 2.00 -13.17
N LEU A 403 -23.51 2.92 -13.64
CA LEU A 403 -23.82 4.35 -13.66
C LEU A 403 -25.05 4.65 -14.55
N GLN A 404 -25.14 4.04 -15.74
CA GLN A 404 -26.29 4.20 -16.62
C GLN A 404 -27.59 3.71 -15.95
N THR A 405 -27.55 2.52 -15.36
CA THR A 405 -28.71 1.92 -14.65
C THR A 405 -29.11 2.77 -13.46
N ASP A 406 -28.15 3.21 -12.64
CA ASP A 406 -28.41 3.98 -11.42
C ASP A 406 -28.87 5.42 -11.76
N THR A 407 -28.48 5.97 -12.90
CA THR A 407 -29.01 7.25 -13.40
C THR A 407 -30.50 7.13 -13.75
N ALA A 408 -30.90 6.08 -14.48
CA ALA A 408 -32.30 5.83 -14.77
C ALA A 408 -33.12 5.56 -13.49
N ASN A 409 -32.57 4.79 -12.55
CA ASN A 409 -33.22 4.50 -11.26
C ASN A 409 -33.38 5.76 -10.40
N LEU A 410 -32.42 6.69 -10.47
CA LEU A 410 -32.50 7.97 -9.76
C LEU A 410 -33.71 8.79 -10.23
N ASP A 411 -33.96 8.87 -11.53
CA ASP A 411 -35.14 9.59 -12.08
C ASP A 411 -36.43 8.86 -11.69
N ASN A 412 -36.52 7.55 -11.94
CA ASN A 412 -37.71 6.76 -11.60
C ASN A 412 -38.04 6.81 -10.09
N SER A 413 -37.04 6.84 -9.22
CA SER A 413 -37.26 6.94 -7.77
C SER A 413 -37.81 8.29 -7.32
N LYS A 414 -37.53 9.36 -8.07
CA LYS A 414 -38.11 10.70 -7.86
C LYS A 414 -39.60 10.70 -8.16
N ASP A 415 -39.96 10.13 -9.30
CA ASP A 415 -41.35 10.04 -9.73
C ASP A 415 -42.17 9.14 -8.81
N LEU A 416 -41.63 7.98 -8.45
CA LEU A 416 -42.23 7.06 -7.45
C LEU A 416 -42.52 7.77 -6.13
N LEU A 417 -41.56 8.55 -5.60
CA LEU A 417 -41.76 9.31 -4.38
C LEU A 417 -42.89 10.32 -4.50
N GLY A 418 -42.95 11.04 -5.62
CA GLY A 418 -44.02 12.02 -5.90
C GLY A 418 -45.39 11.37 -6.00
N ASP A 419 -45.49 10.21 -6.64
CA ASP A 419 -46.76 9.47 -6.75
C ASP A 419 -47.21 8.90 -5.42
N ALA A 420 -46.32 8.31 -4.64
CA ALA A 420 -46.59 7.78 -3.30
C ALA A 420 -47.04 8.90 -2.35
N GLN A 421 -46.45 10.08 -2.43
CA GLN A 421 -46.85 11.23 -1.61
C GLN A 421 -48.29 11.66 -1.94
N ARG A 422 -48.62 11.82 -3.26
CA ARG A 422 -49.98 12.16 -3.72
C ARG A 422 -50.99 11.09 -3.30
N SER A 423 -50.65 9.82 -3.41
CA SER A 423 -51.50 8.71 -2.98
C SER A 423 -51.82 8.76 -1.49
N LEU A 424 -50.81 9.05 -0.63
CA LEU A 424 -51.04 9.20 0.81
C LEU A 424 -51.93 10.39 1.11
N ASP A 425 -51.75 11.55 0.45
CA ASP A 425 -52.57 12.74 0.68
C ASP A 425 -54.05 12.47 0.35
N ILE A 426 -54.30 11.76 -0.75
CA ILE A 426 -55.66 11.35 -1.15
C ILE A 426 -56.25 10.36 -0.12
N ALA A 427 -55.50 9.28 0.23
CA ALA A 427 -55.96 8.27 1.18
C ALA A 427 -56.28 8.88 2.54
N ARG A 428 -55.45 9.82 3.01
CA ARG A 428 -55.63 10.57 4.26
C ARG A 428 -56.87 11.43 4.24
N GLY A 429 -57.14 12.13 3.14
CA GLY A 429 -58.34 12.92 2.93
C GLY A 429 -59.62 12.08 2.94
N ARG A 430 -59.64 10.95 2.21
CA ARG A 430 -60.74 9.99 2.19
C ARG A 430 -61.03 9.38 3.54
N TYR A 431 -60.01 8.96 4.27
CA TYR A 431 -60.16 8.40 5.63
C TYR A 431 -60.70 9.43 6.64
N LYS A 432 -60.26 10.70 6.55
CA LYS A 432 -60.80 11.80 7.36
C LYS A 432 -62.26 12.08 7.05
N ALA A 433 -62.66 12.06 5.77
CA ALA A 433 -64.04 12.27 5.33
C ALA A 433 -64.95 11.06 5.61
N GLY A 434 -64.41 9.94 6.12
CA GLY A 434 -65.19 8.74 6.43
C GLY A 434 -65.59 7.89 5.19
N VAL A 435 -65.06 8.20 4.00
CA VAL A 435 -65.32 7.49 2.73
C VAL A 435 -64.19 6.56 2.31
N GLY A 436 -63.12 6.49 3.05
CA GLY A 436 -61.97 5.59 2.87
C GLY A 436 -61.75 4.67 4.04
N THR A 437 -61.15 3.51 3.82
CA THR A 437 -60.81 2.53 4.84
C THR A 437 -59.47 2.83 5.53
N PHE A 438 -59.29 2.34 6.77
CA PHE A 438 -57.99 2.44 7.46
C PHE A 438 -56.91 1.66 6.69
N THR A 439 -57.24 0.54 6.06
CA THR A 439 -56.36 -0.29 5.28
C THR A 439 -55.84 0.47 4.05
N GLU A 440 -56.65 1.27 3.35
CA GLU A 440 -56.19 2.14 2.25
C GLU A 440 -55.15 3.16 2.74
N LEU A 441 -55.43 3.78 3.91
CA LEU A 441 -54.48 4.74 4.51
C LEU A 441 -53.15 4.05 4.89
N LEU A 442 -53.21 2.86 5.51
CA LEU A 442 -52.02 2.11 5.91
C LEU A 442 -51.19 1.67 4.70
N ASN A 443 -51.81 1.20 3.62
CA ASN A 443 -51.16 0.84 2.39
C ASN A 443 -50.44 2.04 1.74
N ALA A 444 -51.09 3.20 1.70
CA ALA A 444 -50.48 4.42 1.17
C ALA A 444 -49.31 4.93 2.04
N GLN A 445 -49.37 4.79 3.37
CA GLN A 445 -48.27 5.09 4.27
C GLN A 445 -47.06 4.17 4.04
N THR A 446 -47.30 2.87 3.89
CA THR A 446 -46.28 1.88 3.60
C THR A 446 -45.62 2.16 2.25
N ALA A 447 -46.42 2.45 1.21
CA ALA A 447 -45.91 2.81 -0.11
C ALA A 447 -45.04 4.06 -0.08
N LEU A 448 -45.39 5.08 0.70
CA LEU A 448 -44.58 6.27 0.86
C LEU A 448 -43.24 5.96 1.59
N ALA A 449 -43.30 5.19 2.68
CA ALA A 449 -42.10 4.80 3.41
C ALA A 449 -41.13 4.01 2.52
N ASP A 450 -41.65 3.08 1.71
CA ASP A 450 -40.85 2.31 0.73
C ASP A 450 -40.29 3.21 -0.36
N ALA A 451 -41.08 4.16 -0.90
CA ALA A 451 -40.62 5.11 -1.92
C ALA A 451 -39.50 6.04 -1.38
N GLN A 452 -39.61 6.51 -0.14
CA GLN A 452 -38.56 7.29 0.55
C GLN A 452 -37.27 6.50 0.67
N LYS A 453 -37.36 5.25 1.13
CA LYS A 453 -36.21 4.35 1.23
C LYS A 453 -35.56 4.09 -0.13
N GLN A 454 -36.37 3.80 -1.17
CA GLN A 454 -35.86 3.59 -2.51
C GLN A 454 -35.20 4.85 -3.08
N ARG A 455 -35.73 6.06 -2.80
CA ARG A 455 -35.13 7.33 -3.22
C ARG A 455 -33.74 7.53 -2.60
N VAL A 456 -33.60 7.31 -1.29
CA VAL A 456 -32.29 7.40 -0.58
C VAL A 456 -31.30 6.40 -1.19
N GLN A 457 -31.75 5.14 -1.39
CA GLN A 457 -30.89 4.10 -1.97
C GLN A 457 -30.49 4.39 -3.42
N ALA A 458 -31.39 4.92 -4.26
CA ALA A 458 -31.09 5.28 -5.65
C ALA A 458 -30.05 6.40 -5.71
N LEU A 459 -30.16 7.42 -4.87
CA LEU A 459 -29.20 8.51 -4.80
C LEU A 459 -27.82 8.02 -4.34
N SER A 460 -27.78 7.16 -3.32
CA SER A 460 -26.56 6.52 -2.83
C SER A 460 -25.86 5.69 -3.89
N LYS A 461 -26.58 4.80 -4.56
CA LYS A 461 -26.07 3.97 -5.65
C LYS A 461 -25.50 4.80 -6.78
N TRP A 462 -26.24 5.84 -7.22
CA TRP A 462 -25.79 6.72 -8.27
C TRP A 462 -24.47 7.44 -7.92
N ARG A 463 -24.36 7.99 -6.71
CA ARG A 463 -23.11 8.62 -6.22
C ARG A 463 -21.96 7.64 -6.19
N THR A 464 -22.20 6.45 -5.63
CA THR A 464 -21.18 5.39 -5.54
C THR A 464 -20.75 4.91 -6.94
N ALA A 465 -21.70 4.73 -7.88
CA ALA A 465 -21.40 4.32 -9.25
C ALA A 465 -20.56 5.36 -9.99
N ARG A 466 -20.84 6.65 -9.81
CA ARG A 466 -20.03 7.75 -10.36
C ARG A 466 -18.59 7.73 -9.85
N LEU A 467 -18.41 7.62 -8.53
CA LEU A 467 -17.08 7.50 -7.92
C LEU A 467 -16.35 6.22 -8.37
N LYS A 468 -17.08 5.12 -8.48
CA LYS A 468 -16.52 3.85 -8.92
C LYS A 468 -16.03 3.89 -10.36
N LEU A 469 -16.78 4.59 -11.25
CA LEU A 469 -16.32 4.79 -12.61
C LEU A 469 -15.05 5.63 -12.65
N ALA A 470 -14.98 6.74 -11.92
CA ALA A 470 -13.76 7.55 -11.82
C ALA A 470 -12.56 6.74 -11.26
N ALA A 471 -12.80 5.89 -10.24
CA ALA A 471 -11.77 5.00 -9.71
C ALA A 471 -11.30 3.95 -10.72
N SER A 472 -12.23 3.38 -11.49
CA SER A 472 -11.90 2.37 -12.52
C SER A 472 -11.13 2.93 -13.71
N LEU A 473 -11.19 4.23 -13.93
CA LEU A 473 -10.36 4.94 -14.93
C LEU A 473 -8.94 5.22 -14.43
N GLY A 474 -8.70 5.06 -13.11
CA GLY A 474 -7.40 5.37 -12.51
C GLY A 474 -7.11 6.86 -12.41
N SER A 475 -8.12 7.71 -12.52
CA SER A 475 -8.00 9.18 -12.54
C SER A 475 -8.74 9.87 -11.38
N ILE A 476 -9.09 9.12 -10.34
CA ILE A 476 -9.79 9.69 -9.19
C ILE A 476 -8.85 10.64 -8.43
N GLY A 477 -9.26 11.89 -8.26
CA GLY A 477 -8.53 12.93 -7.52
C GLY A 477 -9.51 13.76 -6.68
N LEU A 478 -8.98 14.66 -5.85
CA LEU A 478 -9.81 15.56 -5.01
C LEU A 478 -10.87 16.31 -5.81
N TRP A 479 -10.56 16.64 -7.07
CA TRP A 479 -11.46 17.34 -8.01
C TRP A 479 -12.59 16.45 -8.59
N SER A 480 -12.49 15.13 -8.49
CA SER A 480 -13.53 14.20 -8.99
C SER A 480 -14.65 13.96 -7.98
N ALA A 481 -14.51 14.49 -6.78
CA ALA A 481 -15.46 14.32 -5.69
C ALA A 481 -16.61 15.34 -5.68
N HIS A 482 -16.54 16.38 -6.56
CA HIS A 482 -17.54 17.44 -6.71
C HIS A 482 -18.60 17.18 -7.80
#